data_ee3813eb76550d37d79138f481fc8da6
#
_entry.id   ee3813eb76550d37d79138f481fc8da6
#
_cell.length_a   1.000
_cell.length_b   1.000
_cell.length_c   1.000
_cell.angle_alpha   90.00
_cell.angle_beta   90.00
_cell.angle_gamma   90.00
#
_symmetry.space_group_name_H-M   'P 1'
#
loop_
_entity.id
_entity.type
_entity.pdbx_description
1 polymer ?
#
loop_
_entity_poly.entity_id
_entity_poly.type
_entity_poly.pdbx_seq_one_letter_code
_entity_poly.pdbx_strand_id
1 'polypeptide(L)'
;GIDSERKSLYDDFDVLRTFGMDIQQRRGKEVRYHLASRDFELPELKLLVDSVQSSKFITHKKSRTLIRKIENLLSRYEAKELQRQVFVANRIKAMNESIYYVVDDIHKAISEDRQISFQYYEWNVKKQKQLRKNGQVYKVSPWVLTWDDENYYMIAYDSQSGIIKHYRVDKMLGIRVCAEKRQGAQLFK
;
A
#
# COMPACT_ATOMS: atom_id res chain seq x y z
N GLY A 1 35.14 -9.56 -5.74
CA GLY A 1 35.56 -9.83 -4.36
C GLY A 1 35.75 -8.53 -3.63
N ILE A 2 35.54 -8.52 -2.33
CA ILE A 2 35.86 -7.37 -1.48
C ILE A 2 37.34 -7.55 -1.10
N ASP A 3 38.15 -6.58 -1.49
CA ASP A 3 39.57 -6.54 -1.11
C ASP A 3 39.64 -5.81 0.23
N SER A 4 39.63 -6.58 1.32
CA SER A 4 39.61 -6.07 2.68
C SER A 4 40.44 -6.96 3.59
N GLU A 5 41.12 -6.36 4.56
CA GLU A 5 41.91 -7.09 5.53
C GLU A 5 41.01 -8.00 6.38
N ARG A 6 41.46 -9.23 6.62
CA ARG A 6 40.66 -10.26 7.32
C ARG A 6 40.16 -9.80 8.70
N LYS A 7 40.98 -9.03 9.42
CA LYS A 7 40.61 -8.51 10.74
C LYS A 7 39.48 -7.52 10.66
N SER A 8 39.50 -6.60 9.69
CA SER A 8 38.44 -5.62 9.44
C SER A 8 37.10 -6.30 9.13
N LEU A 9 37.10 -7.41 8.35
CA LEU A 9 35.88 -8.17 8.06
C LEU A 9 35.26 -8.80 9.32
N TYR A 10 36.03 -9.27 10.26
CA TYR A 10 35.49 -9.81 11.53
C TYR A 10 34.89 -8.70 12.40
N ASP A 11 35.54 -7.55 12.48
CA ASP A 11 35.05 -6.39 13.21
C ASP A 11 33.72 -5.92 12.60
N ASP A 12 33.62 -5.88 11.26
CA ASP A 12 32.39 -5.55 10.55
C ASP A 12 31.26 -6.57 10.83
N PHE A 13 31.56 -7.88 10.88
CA PHE A 13 30.58 -8.90 11.23
C PHE A 13 30.08 -8.76 12.67
N ASP A 14 30.93 -8.38 13.59
CA ASP A 14 30.54 -8.18 14.99
C ASP A 14 29.66 -6.94 15.16
N VAL A 15 29.93 -5.86 14.41
CA VAL A 15 29.06 -4.70 14.32
C VAL A 15 27.69 -5.09 13.77
N LEU A 16 27.63 -5.83 12.65
CA LEU A 16 26.37 -6.27 12.02
C LEU A 16 25.57 -7.20 12.95
N ARG A 17 26.22 -8.08 13.70
CA ARG A 17 25.57 -8.92 14.73
C ARG A 17 24.99 -8.09 15.86
N THR A 18 25.68 -7.03 16.29
CA THR A 18 25.16 -6.09 17.30
C THR A 18 23.90 -5.39 16.82
N PHE A 19 23.76 -5.19 15.50
CA PHE A 19 22.53 -4.70 14.85
C PHE A 19 21.42 -5.74 14.72
N GLY A 20 21.64 -6.98 15.23
CA GLY A 20 20.63 -8.05 15.20
C GLY A 20 20.69 -8.93 13.95
N MET A 21 21.70 -8.81 13.10
CA MET A 21 21.88 -9.67 11.93
C MET A 21 22.49 -11.02 12.33
N ASP A 22 21.80 -12.13 12.06
CA ASP A 22 22.31 -13.48 12.29
C ASP A 22 23.26 -13.90 11.15
N ILE A 23 24.53 -13.51 11.29
CA ILE A 23 25.56 -13.85 10.32
C ILE A 23 26.22 -15.16 10.74
N GLN A 24 26.00 -16.21 9.95
CA GLN A 24 26.55 -17.55 10.16
C GLN A 24 27.69 -17.85 9.19
N GLN A 25 28.65 -18.61 9.70
CA GLN A 25 29.81 -19.08 8.95
C GLN A 25 29.58 -20.53 8.51
N ARG A 26 29.65 -20.79 7.20
CA ARG A 26 29.64 -22.14 6.66
C ARG A 26 31.08 -22.53 6.29
N ARG A 27 31.61 -23.58 6.96
CA ARG A 27 32.92 -24.15 6.68
C ARG A 27 32.78 -25.20 5.57
N GLY A 28 33.66 -25.08 4.54
CA GLY A 28 33.76 -26.01 3.42
C GLY A 28 35.18 -25.86 2.83
N LYS A 29 35.36 -26.16 1.54
CA LYS A 29 36.64 -25.87 0.83
C LYS A 29 37.01 -24.37 0.91
N GLU A 30 35.97 -23.53 0.99
CA GLU A 30 36.07 -22.07 1.22
C GLU A 30 35.21 -21.70 2.41
N VAL A 31 35.63 -20.68 3.17
CA VAL A 31 34.81 -20.11 4.22
C VAL A 31 33.85 -19.14 3.60
N ARG A 32 32.56 -19.36 3.84
CA ARG A 32 31.45 -18.51 3.34
C ARG A 32 30.64 -18.01 4.50
N TYR A 33 30.18 -16.75 4.42
CA TYR A 33 29.27 -16.15 5.38
C TYR A 33 27.94 -15.92 4.71
N HIS A 34 26.88 -16.13 5.45
CA HIS A 34 25.52 -15.87 4.98
C HIS A 34 24.67 -15.35 6.14
N LEU A 35 23.65 -14.55 5.79
CA LEU A 35 22.64 -14.13 6.72
C LEU A 35 21.66 -15.31 6.92
N ALA A 36 21.56 -15.84 8.15
CA ALA A 36 20.79 -17.04 8.44
C ALA A 36 19.33 -16.74 8.77
N SER A 37 19.04 -15.58 9.34
CA SER A 37 17.68 -15.12 9.60
C SER A 37 17.37 -13.90 8.74
N ARG A 38 16.18 -13.88 8.17
CA ARG A 38 15.61 -12.74 7.43
C ARG A 38 14.19 -12.52 7.91
N ASP A 39 13.75 -11.27 7.83
CA ASP A 39 12.36 -10.92 8.18
C ASP A 39 11.34 -11.62 7.29
N PHE A 40 11.73 -11.93 6.04
CA PHE A 40 10.89 -12.59 5.05
C PHE A 40 11.63 -13.72 4.35
N GLU A 41 10.93 -14.83 4.14
CA GLU A 41 11.37 -15.91 3.27
C GLU A 41 11.01 -15.63 1.81
N LEU A 42 11.74 -16.23 0.87
CA LEU A 42 11.50 -16.07 -0.57
C LEU A 42 10.06 -16.42 -0.99
N PRO A 43 9.41 -17.49 -0.50
CA PRO A 43 8.02 -17.78 -0.80
C PRO A 43 7.04 -16.70 -0.35
N GLU A 44 7.28 -16.08 0.83
CA GLU A 44 6.45 -15.00 1.36
C GLU A 44 6.54 -13.76 0.48
N LEU A 45 7.75 -13.40 0.05
CA LEU A 45 7.95 -12.28 -0.87
C LEU A 45 7.34 -12.54 -2.25
N LYS A 46 7.33 -13.79 -2.73
CA LYS A 46 6.60 -14.18 -3.96
C LYS A 46 5.11 -13.91 -3.81
N LEU A 47 4.49 -14.30 -2.68
CA LEU A 47 3.07 -14.02 -2.42
C LEU A 47 2.77 -12.52 -2.34
N LEU A 48 3.65 -11.73 -1.73
CA LEU A 48 3.49 -10.27 -1.69
C LEU A 48 3.56 -9.65 -3.09
N VAL A 49 4.50 -10.08 -3.93
CA VAL A 49 4.61 -9.63 -5.33
C VAL A 49 3.35 -9.99 -6.11
N ASP A 50 2.86 -11.23 -5.99
CA ASP A 50 1.64 -11.68 -6.68
C ASP A 50 0.42 -10.88 -6.22
N SER A 51 0.30 -10.58 -4.92
CA SER A 51 -0.76 -9.74 -4.37
C SER A 51 -0.73 -8.32 -4.94
N VAL A 52 0.46 -7.70 -5.03
CA VAL A 52 0.63 -6.37 -5.64
C VAL A 52 0.31 -6.42 -7.13
N GLN A 53 0.70 -7.49 -7.83
CA GLN A 53 0.54 -7.63 -9.27
C GLN A 53 -0.92 -7.89 -9.63
N SER A 54 -1.63 -8.71 -8.86
CA SER A 54 -3.03 -9.06 -9.07
C SER A 54 -4.01 -7.96 -8.65
N SER A 55 -3.63 -7.04 -7.78
CA SER A 55 -4.51 -5.98 -7.29
C SER A 55 -4.97 -5.04 -8.41
N LYS A 56 -6.28 -4.88 -8.59
CA LYS A 56 -6.88 -3.87 -9.49
C LYS A 56 -6.74 -2.46 -8.94
N PHE A 57 -6.68 -2.34 -7.62
CA PHE A 57 -6.61 -1.06 -6.91
C PHE A 57 -5.28 -0.33 -7.12
N ILE A 58 -4.18 -1.07 -7.22
CA ILE A 58 -2.84 -0.51 -7.37
C ILE A 58 -2.55 -0.25 -8.85
N THR A 59 -2.13 0.96 -9.21
CA THR A 59 -1.77 1.31 -10.60
C THR A 59 -0.57 0.50 -11.09
N HIS A 60 -0.40 0.38 -12.42
CA HIS A 60 0.77 -0.29 -13.01
C HIS A 60 2.10 0.33 -12.58
N LYS A 61 2.16 1.66 -12.50
CA LYS A 61 3.37 2.39 -12.07
C LYS A 61 3.69 2.11 -10.61
N LYS A 62 2.69 2.19 -9.74
CA LYS A 62 2.86 1.92 -8.30
C LYS A 62 3.21 0.46 -8.03
N SER A 63 2.59 -0.49 -8.74
CA SER A 63 2.94 -1.92 -8.64
C SER A 63 4.41 -2.16 -8.93
N ARG A 64 4.93 -1.61 -10.05
CA ARG A 64 6.37 -1.71 -10.37
C ARG A 64 7.26 -1.14 -9.27
N THR A 65 6.87 0.00 -8.71
CA THR A 65 7.64 0.64 -7.63
C THR A 65 7.65 -0.22 -6.35
N LEU A 66 6.50 -0.79 -5.98
CA LEU A 66 6.38 -1.66 -4.80
C LEU A 66 7.14 -2.96 -5.00
N ILE A 67 7.03 -3.60 -6.17
CA ILE A 67 7.77 -4.82 -6.48
C ILE A 67 9.28 -4.59 -6.37
N ARG A 68 9.82 -3.50 -6.91
CA ARG A 68 11.24 -3.15 -6.75
C ARG A 68 11.65 -2.98 -5.28
N LYS A 69 10.77 -2.43 -4.44
CA LYS A 69 11.05 -2.33 -2.99
C LYS A 69 11.09 -3.70 -2.33
N ILE A 70 10.19 -4.61 -2.73
CA ILE A 70 10.18 -6.00 -2.26
C ILE A 70 11.43 -6.73 -2.73
N GLU A 71 11.84 -6.56 -4.00
CA GLU A 71 13.08 -7.14 -4.54
C GLU A 71 14.33 -6.73 -3.73
N ASN A 72 14.37 -5.49 -3.22
CA ASN A 72 15.48 -5.00 -2.41
C ASN A 72 15.60 -5.67 -1.02
N LEU A 73 14.59 -6.40 -0.57
CA LEU A 73 14.64 -7.21 0.65
C LEU A 73 15.37 -8.54 0.44
N LEU A 74 15.71 -8.88 -0.80
CA LEU A 74 16.36 -10.12 -1.20
C LEU A 74 17.82 -9.92 -1.64
N SER A 75 18.54 -11.02 -1.69
CA SER A 75 19.83 -11.04 -2.37
C SER A 75 19.66 -10.85 -3.88
N ARG A 76 20.71 -10.39 -4.57
CA ARG A 76 20.69 -10.21 -6.04
C ARG A 76 20.34 -11.49 -6.82
N TYR A 77 20.60 -12.65 -6.24
CA TYR A 77 20.29 -13.95 -6.85
C TYR A 77 18.81 -14.28 -6.73
N GLU A 78 18.24 -14.11 -5.54
CA GLU A 78 16.82 -14.37 -5.26
C GLU A 78 15.91 -13.34 -5.92
N ALA A 79 16.33 -12.06 -5.99
CA ALA A 79 15.57 -11.03 -6.71
C ALA A 79 15.34 -11.38 -8.19
N LYS A 80 16.30 -12.06 -8.86
CA LYS A 80 16.13 -12.56 -10.23
C LYS A 80 15.04 -13.64 -10.33
N GLU A 81 14.83 -14.42 -9.29
CA GLU A 81 13.74 -15.40 -9.25
C GLU A 81 12.38 -14.73 -9.11
N LEU A 82 12.27 -13.60 -8.39
CA LEU A 82 11.04 -12.82 -8.30
C LEU A 82 10.60 -12.24 -9.66
N GLN A 83 11.54 -11.90 -10.53
CA GLN A 83 11.24 -11.32 -11.85
C GLN A 83 10.61 -12.32 -12.86
N ARG A 84 10.63 -13.62 -12.59
CA ARG A 84 10.03 -14.67 -13.45
C ARG A 84 8.54 -14.90 -13.19
N GLN A 85 7.80 -13.89 -12.93
CA GLN A 85 6.53 -13.89 -12.20
C GLN A 85 5.29 -14.28 -12.99
N VAL A 86 4.25 -14.62 -12.23
CA VAL A 86 2.89 -14.87 -12.69
C VAL A 86 2.39 -13.71 -13.55
N PHE A 87 2.10 -14.00 -14.81
CA PHE A 87 1.51 -13.02 -15.72
C PHE A 87 0.02 -12.93 -15.42
N VAL A 88 -0.42 -11.84 -14.84
CA VAL A 88 -1.85 -11.58 -14.65
C VAL A 88 -2.39 -11.01 -15.97
N ALA A 89 -2.89 -11.90 -16.83
CA ALA A 89 -3.44 -11.50 -18.13
C ALA A 89 -4.70 -10.64 -17.95
N ASN A 90 -4.82 -9.60 -18.78
CA ASN A 90 -6.04 -8.78 -18.94
C ASN A 90 -6.58 -8.08 -17.67
N ARG A 91 -5.76 -7.82 -16.67
CA ARG A 91 -6.21 -7.14 -15.46
C ARG A 91 -6.13 -5.61 -15.65
N ILE A 92 -7.30 -4.99 -15.73
CA ILE A 92 -7.42 -3.53 -15.78
C ILE A 92 -7.09 -3.00 -14.37
N LYS A 93 -5.99 -2.28 -14.25
CA LYS A 93 -5.59 -1.63 -13.00
C LYS A 93 -6.15 -0.21 -12.89
N ALA A 94 -6.27 0.29 -11.67
CA ALA A 94 -6.66 1.67 -11.42
C ALA A 94 -5.71 2.65 -12.13
N MET A 95 -6.28 3.78 -12.59
CA MET A 95 -5.52 4.85 -13.24
C MET A 95 -5.22 6.01 -12.28
N ASN A 96 -5.76 5.99 -11.07
CA ASN A 96 -5.57 7.04 -10.09
C ASN A 96 -4.32 6.78 -9.23
N GLU A 97 -3.23 7.48 -9.52
CA GLU A 97 -1.95 7.36 -8.81
C GLU A 97 -2.02 7.84 -7.35
N SER A 98 -3.01 8.66 -6.99
CA SER A 98 -3.13 9.23 -5.64
C SER A 98 -4.04 8.43 -4.71
N ILE A 99 -4.63 7.33 -5.19
CA ILE A 99 -5.67 6.59 -4.45
C ILE A 99 -5.21 6.12 -3.06
N TYR A 100 -3.96 5.73 -2.91
CA TYR A 100 -3.42 5.31 -1.62
C TYR A 100 -3.25 6.46 -0.63
N TYR A 101 -3.01 7.69 -1.11
CA TYR A 101 -3.03 8.88 -0.24
C TYR A 101 -4.46 9.22 0.20
N VAL A 102 -5.44 9.03 -0.68
CA VAL A 102 -6.86 9.20 -0.32
C VAL A 102 -7.26 8.24 0.80
N VAL A 103 -6.82 6.97 0.73
CA VAL A 103 -7.04 5.98 1.80
C VAL A 103 -6.37 6.43 3.10
N ASP A 104 -5.14 6.91 3.04
CA ASP A 104 -4.39 7.39 4.20
C ASP A 104 -5.06 8.61 4.85
N ASP A 105 -5.49 9.60 4.05
CA ASP A 105 -6.24 10.78 4.52
C ASP A 105 -7.56 10.38 5.21
N ILE A 106 -8.27 9.35 4.70
CA ILE A 106 -9.50 8.85 5.33
C ILE A 106 -9.17 8.18 6.67
N HIS A 107 -8.14 7.34 6.75
CA HIS A 107 -7.69 6.73 8.00
C HIS A 107 -7.30 7.79 9.03
N LYS A 108 -6.55 8.81 8.60
CA LYS A 108 -6.18 9.94 9.44
C LYS A 108 -7.41 10.67 9.97
N ALA A 109 -8.37 10.98 9.11
CA ALA A 109 -9.61 11.64 9.52
C ALA A 109 -10.42 10.81 10.52
N ILE A 110 -10.44 9.48 10.35
CA ILE A 110 -11.10 8.56 11.30
C ILE A 110 -10.38 8.58 12.65
N SER A 111 -9.05 8.50 12.66
CA SER A 111 -8.26 8.45 13.90
C SER A 111 -8.28 9.78 14.67
N GLU A 112 -8.32 10.91 13.95
CA GLU A 112 -8.35 12.25 14.53
C GLU A 112 -9.77 12.76 14.84
N ASP A 113 -10.80 11.93 14.64
CA ASP A 113 -12.22 12.30 14.82
C ASP A 113 -12.64 13.52 13.99
N ARG A 114 -12.25 13.56 12.69
CA ARG A 114 -12.45 14.68 11.78
C ARG A 114 -13.37 14.36 10.61
N GLN A 115 -14.09 15.37 10.14
CA GLN A 115 -14.79 15.31 8.85
C GLN A 115 -13.82 15.40 7.70
N ILE A 116 -14.27 14.98 6.52
CA ILE A 116 -13.55 15.15 5.25
C ILE A 116 -14.42 15.86 4.23
N SER A 117 -13.76 16.52 3.28
CA SER A 117 -14.40 17.09 2.11
C SER A 117 -13.75 16.57 0.83
N PHE A 118 -14.55 16.35 -0.21
CA PHE A 118 -14.09 15.85 -1.51
C PHE A 118 -15.11 16.13 -2.60
N GLN A 119 -14.69 16.08 -3.86
CA GLN A 119 -15.57 15.98 -5.01
C GLN A 119 -15.73 14.50 -5.40
N TYR A 120 -16.88 14.14 -5.97
CA TYR A 120 -17.18 12.77 -6.37
C TYR A 120 -17.54 12.71 -7.84
N TYR A 121 -16.96 11.76 -8.57
CA TYR A 121 -17.26 11.59 -9.99
C TYR A 121 -17.89 10.24 -10.30
N GLU A 122 -18.56 10.19 -11.43
CA GLU A 122 -19.07 8.97 -12.06
C GLU A 122 -18.64 8.92 -13.53
N TRP A 123 -18.73 7.74 -14.11
CA TRP A 123 -18.48 7.55 -15.52
C TRP A 123 -19.80 7.73 -16.27
N ASN A 124 -19.81 8.59 -17.29
CA ASN A 124 -20.96 8.68 -18.20
C ASN A 124 -20.97 7.51 -19.20
N VAL A 125 -22.04 7.43 -20.00
CA VAL A 125 -22.18 6.39 -21.05
C VAL A 125 -21.04 6.39 -22.08
N LYS A 126 -20.37 7.54 -22.27
CA LYS A 126 -19.21 7.69 -23.16
C LYS A 126 -17.88 7.36 -22.45
N LYS A 127 -17.92 6.77 -21.26
CA LYS A 127 -16.73 6.46 -20.41
C LYS A 127 -15.87 7.69 -20.09
N GLN A 128 -16.48 8.87 -19.98
CA GLN A 128 -15.82 10.10 -19.55
C GLN A 128 -16.15 10.38 -18.08
N LYS A 129 -15.19 10.90 -17.33
CA LYS A 129 -15.39 11.31 -15.93
C LYS A 129 -16.31 12.52 -15.88
N GLN A 130 -17.39 12.42 -15.14
CA GLN A 130 -18.35 13.49 -14.89
C GLN A 130 -18.48 13.72 -13.39
N LEU A 131 -18.26 14.95 -12.94
CA LEU A 131 -18.47 15.30 -11.53
C LEU A 131 -19.96 15.23 -11.18
N ARG A 132 -20.28 14.54 -10.10
CA ARG A 132 -21.64 14.49 -9.58
C ARG A 132 -22.06 15.84 -8.98
N LYS A 133 -23.36 16.12 -9.02
CA LYS A 133 -23.95 17.36 -8.51
C LYS A 133 -23.23 18.62 -9.01
N ASN A 134 -22.88 18.66 -10.31
CA ASN A 134 -22.20 19.80 -10.94
C ASN A 134 -20.87 20.19 -10.24
N GLY A 135 -20.15 19.22 -9.68
CA GLY A 135 -18.88 19.48 -9.00
C GLY A 135 -18.99 19.95 -7.54
N GLN A 136 -20.20 19.87 -6.94
CA GLN A 136 -20.38 20.21 -5.53
C GLN A 136 -19.44 19.41 -4.64
N VAL A 137 -18.85 20.09 -3.65
CA VAL A 137 -18.02 19.46 -2.62
C VAL A 137 -18.92 18.74 -1.62
N TYR A 138 -18.66 17.47 -1.41
CA TYR A 138 -19.24 16.69 -0.32
C TYR A 138 -18.46 16.94 0.95
N LYS A 139 -19.15 17.11 2.07
CA LYS A 139 -18.57 17.18 3.41
C LYS A 139 -19.27 16.15 4.28
N VAL A 140 -18.52 15.16 4.77
CA VAL A 140 -19.08 13.99 5.46
C VAL A 140 -18.20 13.57 6.62
N SER A 141 -18.77 12.78 7.52
CA SER A 141 -18.08 12.19 8.68
C SER A 141 -17.71 10.74 8.35
N PRO A 142 -16.44 10.40 8.04
CA PRO A 142 -16.02 9.05 7.74
C PRO A 142 -16.00 8.20 9.02
N TRP A 143 -16.57 6.99 8.96
CA TRP A 143 -16.63 6.08 10.12
C TRP A 143 -15.88 4.79 9.90
N VAL A 144 -16.02 4.20 8.71
CA VAL A 144 -15.43 2.90 8.40
C VAL A 144 -14.87 2.93 6.97
N LEU A 145 -13.70 2.32 6.79
CA LEU A 145 -13.22 1.88 5.50
C LEU A 145 -13.43 0.36 5.41
N THR A 146 -14.07 -0.10 4.35
CA THR A 146 -14.24 -1.52 4.07
C THR A 146 -13.65 -1.85 2.71
N TRP A 147 -13.24 -3.09 2.54
CA TRP A 147 -12.71 -3.63 1.30
C TRP A 147 -13.69 -4.65 0.74
N ASP A 148 -14.18 -4.40 -0.47
CA ASP A 148 -15.11 -5.27 -1.17
C ASP A 148 -14.84 -5.25 -2.68
N ASP A 149 -14.89 -6.43 -3.32
CA ASP A 149 -14.62 -6.62 -4.76
C ASP A 149 -13.40 -5.82 -5.27
N GLU A 150 -12.29 -5.92 -4.53
CA GLU A 150 -11.03 -5.25 -4.84
C GLU A 150 -11.10 -3.70 -4.87
N ASN A 151 -12.07 -3.11 -4.20
CA ASN A 151 -12.21 -1.66 -4.04
C ASN A 151 -12.36 -1.28 -2.57
N TYR A 152 -11.84 -0.10 -2.22
CA TYR A 152 -12.17 0.51 -0.94
C TYR A 152 -13.49 1.26 -1.01
N TYR A 153 -14.31 1.06 0.00
CA TYR A 153 -15.54 1.80 0.25
C TYR A 153 -15.42 2.51 1.59
N MET A 154 -15.74 3.79 1.59
CA MET A 154 -15.89 4.57 2.80
C MET A 154 -17.35 4.63 3.19
N ILE A 155 -17.67 4.20 4.41
CA ILE A 155 -18.99 4.38 5.02
C ILE A 155 -18.92 5.65 5.85
N ALA A 156 -19.78 6.62 5.55
CA ALA A 156 -19.76 7.93 6.16
C ALA A 156 -21.16 8.44 6.46
N TYR A 157 -21.30 9.25 7.50
CA TYR A 157 -22.50 9.99 7.78
C TYR A 157 -22.50 11.33 7.02
N ASP A 158 -23.53 11.58 6.28
CA ASP A 158 -23.78 12.84 5.58
C ASP A 158 -24.82 13.67 6.38
N SER A 159 -24.35 14.70 7.07
CA SER A 159 -25.21 15.55 7.92
C SER A 159 -26.21 16.38 7.13
N GLN A 160 -25.96 16.68 5.85
CA GLN A 160 -26.91 17.41 5.01
C GLN A 160 -28.16 16.58 4.69
N SER A 161 -27.98 15.28 4.48
CA SER A 161 -29.09 14.35 4.20
C SER A 161 -29.57 13.56 5.42
N GLY A 162 -28.82 13.60 6.53
CA GLY A 162 -29.14 12.89 7.78
C GLY A 162 -28.99 11.37 7.69
N ILE A 163 -28.27 10.83 6.70
CA ILE A 163 -28.17 9.40 6.44
C ILE A 163 -26.72 8.91 6.29
N ILE A 164 -26.55 7.61 6.45
CA ILE A 164 -25.28 6.91 6.14
C ILE A 164 -25.20 6.71 4.61
N LYS A 165 -24.04 7.00 4.05
CA LYS A 165 -23.72 6.82 2.63
C LYS A 165 -22.45 6.03 2.45
N HIS A 166 -22.40 5.28 1.35
CA HIS A 166 -21.25 4.52 0.91
C HIS A 166 -20.61 5.20 -0.30
N TYR A 167 -19.31 5.42 -0.22
CA TYR A 167 -18.54 6.06 -1.28
C TYR A 167 -17.39 5.17 -1.71
N ARG A 168 -17.29 4.90 -3.00
CA ARG A 168 -16.07 4.25 -3.55
C ARG A 168 -14.91 5.23 -3.51
N VAL A 169 -13.82 4.84 -2.89
CA VAL A 169 -12.66 5.71 -2.66
C VAL A 169 -11.98 6.10 -3.97
N ASP A 170 -11.95 5.21 -4.96
CA ASP A 170 -11.37 5.47 -6.28
C ASP A 170 -12.08 6.59 -7.07
N LYS A 171 -13.31 6.93 -6.67
CA LYS A 171 -14.13 8.00 -7.29
C LYS A 171 -14.06 9.34 -6.56
N MET A 172 -13.27 9.45 -5.50
CA MET A 172 -13.07 10.70 -4.77
C MET A 172 -11.95 11.52 -5.40
N LEU A 173 -12.14 12.82 -5.45
CA LEU A 173 -11.16 13.79 -5.94
C LEU A 173 -10.97 14.92 -4.94
N GLY A 174 -9.73 15.37 -4.77
CA GLY A 174 -9.40 16.53 -3.95
C GLY A 174 -9.80 16.39 -2.49
N ILE A 175 -9.58 15.21 -1.91
CA ILE A 175 -9.88 14.95 -0.50
C ILE A 175 -9.10 15.91 0.42
N ARG A 176 -9.77 16.37 1.48
CA ARG A 176 -9.17 17.19 2.53
C ARG A 176 -9.76 16.82 3.88
N VAL A 177 -8.92 16.67 4.88
CA VAL A 177 -9.33 16.53 6.28
C VAL A 177 -9.76 17.91 6.78
N CYS A 178 -10.97 17.99 7.36
CA CYS A 178 -11.57 19.21 7.86
C CYS A 178 -11.22 19.45 9.34
N ALA A 179 -11.38 20.68 9.81
CA ALA A 179 -11.19 20.99 11.23
C ALA A 179 -12.35 20.52 12.12
N GLU A 180 -13.52 20.29 11.53
CA GLU A 180 -14.73 19.91 12.27
C GLU A 180 -14.70 18.45 12.67
N LYS A 181 -15.28 18.17 13.83
CA LYS A 181 -15.43 16.82 14.35
C LYS A 181 -16.48 16.03 13.60
N ARG A 182 -16.31 14.70 13.58
CA ARG A 182 -17.31 13.79 13.00
C ARG A 182 -18.65 13.88 13.73
N GLN A 183 -19.70 13.59 13.00
CA GLN A 183 -21.09 13.52 13.46
C GLN A 183 -21.67 12.14 13.15
N GLY A 184 -22.79 11.79 13.78
CA GLY A 184 -23.52 10.58 13.49
C GLY A 184 -23.05 9.34 14.28
N ALA A 185 -22.27 9.49 15.36
CA ALA A 185 -21.75 8.38 16.17
C ALA A 185 -22.85 7.40 16.63
N GLN A 186 -24.05 7.90 16.92
CA GLN A 186 -25.19 7.10 17.38
C GLN A 186 -25.69 6.09 16.34
N LEU A 187 -25.33 6.25 15.05
CA LEU A 187 -25.77 5.38 13.97
C LEU A 187 -24.77 4.24 13.69
N PHE A 188 -23.63 4.22 14.39
CA PHE A 188 -22.53 3.26 14.20
C PHE A 188 -22.24 2.45 15.47
N LYS A 189 -23.25 2.22 16.29
CA LYS A 189 -23.18 1.37 17.49
C LYS A 189 -23.39 -0.08 17.17
#